data_8d9515a34d5240a3806959772a553460
#
_entry.id   8d9515a34d5240a3806959772a553460
#
_cell.length_a   1.000
_cell.length_b   1.000
_cell.length_c   1.000
_cell.angle_alpha   90.00
_cell.angle_beta   90.00
_cell.angle_gamma   90.00
#
_symmetry.space_group_name_H-M   'P 1'
#
loop_
_entity.id
_entity.type
_entity.pdbx_description
1 polymer ?
#
loop_
_entity_poly.entity_id
_entity_poly.type
_entity_poly.pdbx_seq_one_letter_code
_entity_poly.pdbx_strand_id
1 'polypeptide(L)'
;KISAKQDYLAAELVLNEAKIAADLAAEKLRALGVRPETGVRAKELTRYEILAPISGLIIARTVALGAALKDDVTIFTVADMSTVWTAVTVYPKDLSVVRIGQKAVVKATAFDVEGEGTIAYITTLIAGQTRTATARVVLDNQDGRWHPGMFVNVELVSNEIEVPVAVSAHAIQTFRDWTIVFGRYGDYFEARPLELGRSDGKMVEVLKG
;
A
#
# COMPACT_ATOMS: atom_id res chain seq x y z
N LYS A 1 -32.17 55.74 39.07
CA LYS A 1 -30.77 55.40 38.63
C LYS A 1 -30.35 53.95 38.85
N ILE A 2 -30.92 53.25 39.86
CA ILE A 2 -30.60 51.82 40.17
C ILE A 2 -31.30 50.89 39.15
N SER A 3 -32.56 51.15 38.80
CA SER A 3 -33.29 50.35 37.82
C SER A 3 -32.66 50.37 36.43
N ALA A 4 -32.24 51.52 35.92
CA ALA A 4 -31.57 51.63 34.65
C ALA A 4 -30.24 50.81 34.53
N LYS A 5 -29.54 50.64 35.67
CA LYS A 5 -28.31 49.83 35.71
C LYS A 5 -28.66 48.33 35.72
N GLN A 6 -29.76 47.95 36.39
CA GLN A 6 -30.22 46.57 36.40
C GLN A 6 -30.75 46.16 35.02
N ASP A 7 -31.53 47.04 34.36
CA ASP A 7 -32.02 46.81 33.01
C ASP A 7 -30.89 46.67 31.99
N TYR A 8 -29.84 47.50 32.12
CA TYR A 8 -28.62 47.40 31.27
C TYR A 8 -27.90 46.07 31.46
N LEU A 9 -27.68 45.65 32.73
CA LEU A 9 -26.96 44.38 33.01
C LEU A 9 -27.81 43.17 32.54
N ALA A 10 -29.15 43.24 32.67
CA ALA A 10 -30.03 42.20 32.14
C ALA A 10 -29.95 42.11 30.60
N ALA A 11 -29.96 43.25 29.92
CA ALA A 11 -29.81 43.29 28.47
C ALA A 11 -28.42 42.81 27.99
N GLU A 12 -27.38 43.14 28.71
CA GLU A 12 -26.01 42.65 28.43
C GLU A 12 -25.92 41.12 28.60
N LEU A 13 -26.54 40.57 29.62
CA LEU A 13 -26.57 39.13 29.85
C LEU A 13 -27.32 38.42 28.70
N VAL A 14 -28.48 38.89 28.30
CA VAL A 14 -29.23 38.33 27.17
C VAL A 14 -28.44 38.44 25.84
N LEU A 15 -27.72 39.54 25.63
CA LEU A 15 -26.86 39.68 24.45
C LEU A 15 -25.73 38.66 24.46
N ASN A 16 -25.07 38.45 25.60
CA ASN A 16 -23.98 37.49 25.73
C ASN A 16 -24.49 36.04 25.53
N GLU A 17 -25.66 35.70 26.11
CA GLU A 17 -26.30 34.39 25.89
C GLU A 17 -26.60 34.17 24.41
N ALA A 18 -27.19 35.17 23.74
CA ALA A 18 -27.47 35.10 22.30
C ALA A 18 -26.21 34.93 21.44
N LYS A 19 -25.10 35.62 21.77
CA LYS A 19 -23.83 35.47 21.11
C LYS A 19 -23.30 34.06 21.27
N ILE A 20 -23.25 33.53 22.49
CA ILE A 20 -22.81 32.16 22.76
C ILE A 20 -23.64 31.14 21.98
N ALA A 21 -24.96 31.30 21.95
CA ALA A 21 -25.85 30.43 21.20
C ALA A 21 -25.56 30.47 19.68
N ALA A 22 -25.30 31.66 19.14
CA ALA A 22 -24.97 31.87 17.74
C ALA A 22 -23.60 31.21 17.39
N ASP A 23 -22.60 31.43 18.23
CA ASP A 23 -21.24 30.83 18.05
C ASP A 23 -21.32 29.30 18.14
N LEU A 24 -22.08 28.74 19.08
CA LEU A 24 -22.29 27.31 19.21
C LEU A 24 -22.95 26.72 17.94
N ALA A 25 -23.96 27.41 17.41
CA ALA A 25 -24.64 27.00 16.17
C ALA A 25 -23.68 27.06 14.96
N ALA A 26 -22.88 28.12 14.90
CA ALA A 26 -21.86 28.28 13.85
C ALA A 26 -20.81 27.15 13.90
N GLU A 27 -20.32 26.81 15.11
CA GLU A 27 -19.38 25.70 15.28
C GLU A 27 -19.98 24.34 14.88
N LYS A 28 -21.24 24.09 15.21
CA LYS A 28 -21.94 22.88 14.76
C LYS A 28 -22.04 22.82 13.24
N LEU A 29 -22.33 23.93 12.57
CA LEU A 29 -22.36 23.98 11.11
C LEU A 29 -20.97 23.74 10.50
N ARG A 30 -19.91 24.33 11.07
CA ARG A 30 -18.54 24.11 10.61
C ARG A 30 -18.12 22.65 10.77
N ALA A 31 -18.50 22.00 11.87
CA ALA A 31 -18.22 20.57 12.08
C ALA A 31 -18.90 19.68 11.02
N LEU A 32 -20.01 20.13 10.45
CA LEU A 32 -20.71 19.47 9.34
C LEU A 32 -20.16 19.90 7.96
N GLY A 33 -19.08 20.70 7.89
CA GLY A 33 -18.51 21.18 6.64
C GLY A 33 -19.25 22.36 6.01
N VAL A 34 -20.28 22.91 6.66
CA VAL A 34 -21.04 24.06 6.19
C VAL A 34 -20.38 25.34 6.68
N ARG A 35 -20.12 26.28 5.77
CA ARG A 35 -19.57 27.61 6.11
C ARG A 35 -20.72 28.59 6.44
N PRO A 36 -20.89 28.99 7.71
CA PRO A 36 -22.02 29.86 8.12
C PRO A 36 -21.92 31.28 7.55
N GLU A 37 -20.72 31.69 7.10
CA GLU A 37 -20.44 33.07 6.61
C GLU A 37 -20.93 33.31 5.18
N THR A 38 -21.25 32.27 4.41
CA THR A 38 -21.62 32.38 2.99
C THR A 38 -23.09 32.71 2.73
N GLY A 39 -23.84 33.17 3.74
CA GLY A 39 -25.25 33.59 3.57
C GLY A 39 -26.09 32.52 2.88
N VAL A 40 -26.12 31.33 3.47
CA VAL A 40 -26.83 30.15 2.92
C VAL A 40 -28.26 30.51 2.68
N ARG A 41 -28.69 30.61 1.42
CA ARG A 41 -30.07 30.87 1.06
C ARG A 41 -30.94 29.71 1.56
N ALA A 42 -32.14 29.97 2.02
CA ALA A 42 -33.05 28.96 2.57
C ALA A 42 -33.23 27.74 1.62
N LYS A 43 -33.11 27.91 0.33
CA LYS A 43 -33.12 26.84 -0.68
C LYS A 43 -31.92 25.89 -0.62
N GLU A 44 -30.78 26.33 -0.07
CA GLU A 44 -29.53 25.54 0.01
C GLU A 44 -29.52 24.72 1.31
N LEU A 45 -30.32 25.05 2.31
CA LEU A 45 -30.45 24.29 3.57
C LEU A 45 -31.08 22.90 3.38
N THR A 46 -31.75 22.66 2.26
CA THR A 46 -32.36 21.36 1.94
C THR A 46 -31.41 20.42 1.20
N ARG A 47 -30.23 20.89 0.80
CA ARG A 47 -29.20 20.11 0.12
C ARG A 47 -27.97 20.04 1.00
N TYR A 48 -27.63 18.83 1.42
CA TYR A 48 -26.39 18.54 2.14
C TYR A 48 -25.44 17.77 1.23
N GLU A 49 -24.23 18.29 1.04
CA GLU A 49 -23.20 17.67 0.21
C GLU A 49 -22.22 16.92 1.12
N ILE A 50 -22.11 15.61 0.92
CA ILE A 50 -21.12 14.78 1.59
C ILE A 50 -19.90 14.70 0.68
N LEU A 51 -18.81 15.32 1.11
CA LEU A 51 -17.55 15.35 0.36
C LEU A 51 -16.71 14.13 0.68
N ALA A 52 -16.01 13.59 -0.33
CA ALA A 52 -15.01 12.56 -0.11
C ALA A 52 -13.83 13.13 0.68
N PRO A 53 -13.41 12.48 1.79
CA PRO A 53 -12.29 12.97 2.62
C PRO A 53 -10.92 12.80 1.93
N ILE A 54 -10.83 11.90 0.96
CA ILE A 54 -9.61 11.61 0.19
C ILE A 54 -9.94 11.54 -1.31
N SER A 55 -8.95 11.78 -2.14
CA SER A 55 -9.01 11.46 -3.56
C SER A 55 -8.85 9.95 -3.75
N GLY A 56 -9.58 9.34 -4.69
CA GLY A 56 -9.48 7.91 -4.91
C GLY A 56 -10.63 7.34 -5.72
N LEU A 57 -10.68 6.01 -5.76
CA LEU A 57 -11.73 5.25 -6.44
C LEU A 57 -12.83 4.85 -5.45
N ILE A 58 -14.10 4.97 -5.88
CA ILE A 58 -15.23 4.43 -5.12
C ILE A 58 -15.24 2.90 -5.30
N ILE A 59 -14.89 2.17 -4.25
CA ILE A 59 -14.85 0.70 -4.27
C ILE A 59 -16.15 0.05 -3.80
N ALA A 60 -16.97 0.76 -3.04
CA ALA A 60 -18.30 0.28 -2.62
C ALA A 60 -19.29 1.42 -2.49
N ARG A 61 -20.54 1.14 -2.87
CA ARG A 61 -21.71 1.98 -2.63
C ARG A 61 -22.78 1.13 -1.98
N THR A 62 -23.19 1.49 -0.76
CA THR A 62 -24.14 0.71 0.06
C THR A 62 -25.55 1.24 0.03
N VAL A 63 -25.76 2.43 -0.53
CA VAL A 63 -27.06 3.12 -0.54
C VAL A 63 -27.61 3.28 -1.95
N ALA A 64 -28.95 3.20 -2.05
CA ALA A 64 -29.69 3.46 -3.27
C ALA A 64 -30.26 4.89 -3.27
N LEU A 65 -30.60 5.40 -4.46
CA LEU A 65 -31.28 6.67 -4.59
C LEU A 65 -32.63 6.63 -3.84
N GLY A 66 -32.91 7.65 -3.03
CA GLY A 66 -34.12 7.75 -2.22
C GLY A 66 -34.07 7.01 -0.88
N ALA A 67 -32.97 6.35 -0.55
CA ALA A 67 -32.81 5.73 0.77
C ALA A 67 -32.66 6.79 1.86
N ALA A 68 -33.32 6.54 3.00
CA ALA A 68 -33.12 7.35 4.20
C ALA A 68 -31.78 7.03 4.84
N LEU A 69 -30.97 8.05 5.07
CA LEU A 69 -29.67 7.94 5.71
C LEU A 69 -29.77 8.20 7.20
N LYS A 70 -29.03 7.40 7.97
CA LYS A 70 -28.76 7.61 9.39
C LYS A 70 -27.31 7.98 9.58
N ASP A 71 -26.97 8.58 10.69
CA ASP A 71 -25.62 9.11 10.99
C ASP A 71 -24.53 8.04 11.05
N ASP A 72 -24.91 6.79 11.28
CA ASP A 72 -24.00 5.63 11.42
C ASP A 72 -23.85 4.76 10.16
N VAL A 73 -24.47 5.17 9.03
CA VAL A 73 -24.46 4.37 7.79
C VAL A 73 -23.30 4.77 6.89
N THR A 74 -22.46 3.79 6.56
CA THR A 74 -21.46 3.95 5.50
C THR A 74 -22.15 3.99 4.14
N ILE A 75 -22.05 5.10 3.42
CA ILE A 75 -22.68 5.30 2.10
C ILE A 75 -21.76 4.94 0.94
N PHE A 76 -20.50 5.33 1.02
CA PHE A 76 -19.47 5.04 0.05
C PHE A 76 -18.17 4.62 0.77
N THR A 77 -17.43 3.75 0.13
CA THR A 77 -16.04 3.48 0.51
C THR A 77 -15.13 3.97 -0.61
N VAL A 78 -14.25 4.91 -0.29
CA VAL A 78 -13.26 5.47 -1.22
C VAL A 78 -11.88 4.95 -0.82
N ALA A 79 -11.13 4.44 -1.78
CA ALA A 79 -9.76 3.96 -1.55
C ALA A 79 -8.79 4.67 -2.49
N ASP A 80 -7.65 5.06 -1.96
CA ASP A 80 -6.50 5.46 -2.76
C ASP A 80 -5.82 4.20 -3.28
N MET A 81 -5.80 4.05 -4.61
CA MET A 81 -5.23 2.90 -5.31
C MET A 81 -3.87 3.22 -5.95
N SER A 82 -3.29 4.37 -5.65
CA SER A 82 -1.98 4.77 -6.19
C SER A 82 -0.84 3.88 -5.70
N THR A 83 -1.02 3.27 -4.54
CA THR A 83 -0.11 2.27 -3.99
C THR A 83 -0.91 1.07 -3.49
N VAL A 84 -0.34 -0.12 -3.65
CA VAL A 84 -0.88 -1.35 -3.09
C VAL A 84 0.20 -2.05 -2.26
N TRP A 85 -0.22 -2.96 -1.42
CA TRP A 85 0.73 -3.78 -0.68
C TRP A 85 0.31 -5.25 -0.71
N THR A 86 1.31 -6.13 -0.73
CA THR A 86 1.10 -7.57 -0.61
C THR A 86 1.57 -8.07 0.74
N ALA A 87 0.84 -9.02 1.30
CA ALA A 87 1.19 -9.73 2.52
C ALA A 87 1.95 -11.02 2.16
N VAL A 88 3.20 -11.10 2.60
CA VAL A 88 4.09 -12.24 2.35
C VAL A 88 4.25 -13.03 3.62
N THR A 89 3.97 -14.32 3.58
CA THR A 89 4.22 -15.22 4.70
C THR A 89 5.70 -15.56 4.79
N VAL A 90 6.33 -15.18 5.89
CA VAL A 90 7.75 -15.43 6.17
C VAL A 90 7.88 -16.54 7.19
N TYR A 91 8.54 -17.63 6.82
CA TYR A 91 8.79 -18.76 7.73
C TYR A 91 9.94 -18.43 8.71
N PRO A 92 9.97 -19.08 9.89
CA PRO A 92 11.00 -18.84 10.90
C PRO A 92 12.45 -18.95 10.40
N LYS A 93 12.69 -19.89 9.50
CA LYS A 93 14.01 -20.11 8.88
C LYS A 93 14.48 -18.91 8.04
N ASP A 94 13.53 -18.17 7.44
CA ASP A 94 13.81 -17.08 6.51
C ASP A 94 13.80 -15.70 7.22
N LEU A 95 13.35 -15.63 8.48
CA LEU A 95 13.33 -14.39 9.27
C LEU A 95 14.72 -13.77 9.45
N SER A 96 15.77 -14.59 9.42
CA SER A 96 17.14 -14.11 9.55
C SER A 96 17.65 -13.33 8.32
N VAL A 97 17.03 -13.54 7.15
CA VAL A 97 17.45 -12.94 5.87
C VAL A 97 16.50 -11.84 5.39
N VAL A 98 15.27 -11.80 5.89
CA VAL A 98 14.28 -10.78 5.53
C VAL A 98 14.49 -9.51 6.36
N ARG A 99 14.58 -8.35 5.70
CA ARG A 99 14.82 -7.05 6.35
C ARG A 99 13.87 -5.99 5.80
N ILE A 100 13.49 -5.05 6.66
CA ILE A 100 12.78 -3.83 6.23
C ILE A 100 13.72 -3.03 5.31
N GLY A 101 13.17 -2.47 4.24
CA GLY A 101 13.91 -1.76 3.19
C GLY A 101 14.46 -2.67 2.09
N GLN A 102 14.35 -4.00 2.22
CA GLN A 102 14.80 -4.94 1.20
C GLN A 102 13.90 -4.87 -0.04
N LYS A 103 14.53 -4.92 -1.21
CA LYS A 103 13.82 -4.99 -2.50
C LYS A 103 13.19 -6.36 -2.70
N ALA A 104 12.04 -6.37 -3.34
CA ALA A 104 11.31 -7.56 -3.69
C ALA A 104 10.73 -7.42 -5.09
N VAL A 105 10.78 -8.49 -5.86
CA VAL A 105 10.12 -8.61 -7.15
C VAL A 105 8.80 -9.35 -6.92
N VAL A 106 7.71 -8.74 -7.33
CA VAL A 106 6.36 -9.28 -7.16
C VAL A 106 5.79 -9.63 -8.52
N LYS A 107 5.36 -10.88 -8.68
CA LYS A 107 4.79 -11.42 -9.92
C LYS A 107 3.38 -11.90 -9.68
N ALA A 108 2.43 -11.43 -10.49
CA ALA A 108 1.07 -11.94 -10.42
C ALA A 108 0.99 -13.37 -10.96
N THR A 109 0.27 -14.25 -10.25
CA THR A 109 0.21 -15.67 -10.62
C THR A 109 -0.66 -15.93 -11.85
N ALA A 110 -1.72 -15.14 -12.03
CA ALA A 110 -2.71 -15.33 -13.08
C ALA A 110 -2.60 -14.33 -14.25
N PHE A 111 -1.72 -13.34 -14.14
CA PHE A 111 -1.55 -12.26 -15.10
C PHE A 111 -0.07 -12.03 -15.37
N ASP A 112 0.28 -11.62 -16.57
CA ASP A 112 1.66 -11.26 -16.91
C ASP A 112 2.00 -9.84 -16.41
N VAL A 113 1.95 -9.68 -15.08
CA VAL A 113 2.26 -8.42 -14.38
C VAL A 113 3.37 -8.70 -13.38
N GLU A 114 4.46 -7.97 -13.53
CA GLU A 114 5.61 -7.98 -12.64
C GLU A 114 5.90 -6.55 -12.19
N GLY A 115 6.31 -6.38 -10.94
CA GLY A 115 6.68 -5.08 -10.38
C GLY A 115 7.68 -5.21 -9.25
N GLU A 116 8.44 -4.13 -9.03
CA GLU A 116 9.36 -4.03 -7.91
C GLU A 116 8.67 -3.36 -6.73
N GLY A 117 8.95 -3.86 -5.55
CA GLY A 117 8.46 -3.31 -4.30
C GLY A 117 9.52 -3.33 -3.22
N THR A 118 9.16 -2.78 -2.07
CA THR A 118 10.06 -2.72 -0.91
C THR A 118 9.35 -3.23 0.32
N ILE A 119 10.03 -4.01 1.15
CA ILE A 119 9.50 -4.46 2.45
C ILE A 119 9.40 -3.25 3.37
N ALA A 120 8.18 -2.80 3.63
CA ALA A 120 7.91 -1.66 4.50
C ALA A 120 7.71 -2.07 5.97
N TYR A 121 7.26 -3.29 6.20
CA TYR A 121 6.91 -3.75 7.54
C TYR A 121 7.05 -5.27 7.67
N ILE A 122 7.49 -5.72 8.84
CA ILE A 122 7.52 -7.14 9.22
C ILE A 122 6.83 -7.26 10.58
N THR A 123 5.83 -8.15 10.68
CA THR A 123 5.11 -8.39 11.93
C THR A 123 6.05 -8.97 12.98
N THR A 124 6.10 -8.33 14.15
CA THR A 124 6.91 -8.79 15.30
C THR A 124 6.24 -9.96 16.04
N LEU A 125 4.91 -10.08 15.95
CA LEU A 125 4.14 -11.16 16.55
C LEU A 125 4.06 -12.33 15.56
N ILE A 126 4.67 -13.44 15.96
CA ILE A 126 4.56 -14.71 15.24
C ILE A 126 3.17 -15.28 15.54
N ALA A 127 2.36 -15.53 14.52
CA ALA A 127 1.02 -16.10 14.67
C ALA A 127 1.09 -17.46 15.39
N GLY A 128 0.32 -17.60 16.47
CA GLY A 128 0.45 -18.71 17.41
C GLY A 128 0.28 -20.12 16.81
N GLN A 129 -0.56 -20.29 15.79
CA GLN A 129 -0.79 -21.58 15.15
C GLN A 129 0.19 -21.87 14.00
N THR A 130 0.54 -20.88 13.18
CA THR A 130 1.39 -21.07 12.00
C THR A 130 2.87 -20.82 12.28
N ARG A 131 3.19 -20.15 13.38
CA ARG A 131 4.56 -19.71 13.75
C ARG A 131 5.27 -18.93 12.64
N THR A 132 4.49 -18.22 11.82
CA THR A 132 4.99 -17.43 10.69
C THR A 132 4.86 -15.94 10.98
N ALA A 133 5.77 -15.13 10.45
CA ALA A 133 5.63 -13.71 10.41
C ALA A 133 5.00 -13.28 9.08
N THR A 134 4.45 -12.07 9.03
CA THR A 134 3.96 -11.47 7.80
C THR A 134 4.81 -10.26 7.46
N ALA A 135 5.43 -10.27 6.30
CA ALA A 135 6.07 -9.10 5.72
C ALA A 135 5.09 -8.41 4.77
N ARG A 136 5.15 -7.08 4.75
CA ARG A 136 4.35 -6.25 3.86
C ARG A 136 5.26 -5.58 2.84
N VAL A 137 5.07 -5.91 1.56
CA VAL A 137 5.77 -5.30 0.44
C VAL A 137 4.87 -4.25 -0.19
N VAL A 138 5.34 -3.03 -0.30
CA VAL A 138 4.62 -1.92 -0.93
C VAL A 138 5.05 -1.81 -2.38
N LEU A 139 4.06 -1.65 -3.27
CA LEU A 139 4.20 -1.53 -4.72
C LEU A 139 3.59 -0.21 -5.18
N ASP A 140 4.22 0.45 -6.12
CA ASP A 140 3.61 1.54 -6.88
C ASP A 140 2.53 0.99 -7.82
N ASN A 141 1.39 1.69 -7.90
CA ASN A 141 0.25 1.26 -8.71
C ASN A 141 -0.40 2.43 -9.45
N GLN A 142 0.39 3.43 -9.86
CA GLN A 142 -0.14 4.59 -10.59
C GLN A 142 -0.78 4.20 -11.92
N ASP A 143 -0.35 3.10 -12.53
CA ASP A 143 -0.91 2.53 -13.76
C ASP A 143 -2.13 1.64 -13.54
N GLY A 144 -2.50 1.37 -12.28
CA GLY A 144 -3.70 0.59 -11.92
C GLY A 144 -3.64 -0.90 -12.25
N ARG A 145 -2.46 -1.46 -12.55
CA ARG A 145 -2.31 -2.89 -12.91
C ARG A 145 -2.51 -3.85 -11.75
N TRP A 146 -2.24 -3.39 -10.54
CA TRP A 146 -2.38 -4.20 -9.34
C TRP A 146 -3.78 -4.03 -8.73
N HIS A 147 -4.49 -5.13 -8.59
CA HIS A 147 -5.82 -5.13 -7.97
C HIS A 147 -5.80 -5.87 -6.62
N PRO A 148 -6.43 -5.31 -5.57
CA PRO A 148 -6.60 -6.03 -4.32
C PRO A 148 -7.27 -7.39 -4.53
N GLY A 149 -6.75 -8.43 -3.84
CA GLY A 149 -7.23 -9.81 -3.99
C GLY A 149 -6.47 -10.65 -5.01
N MET A 150 -5.50 -10.09 -5.73
CA MET A 150 -4.62 -10.88 -6.59
C MET A 150 -3.71 -11.80 -5.78
N PHE A 151 -3.50 -13.02 -6.27
CA PHE A 151 -2.45 -13.90 -5.79
C PHE A 151 -1.14 -13.57 -6.48
N VAL A 152 -0.09 -13.43 -5.68
CA VAL A 152 1.23 -13.04 -6.16
C VAL A 152 2.32 -13.93 -5.57
N ASN A 153 3.38 -14.14 -6.34
CA ASN A 153 4.64 -14.69 -5.88
C ASN A 153 5.61 -13.55 -5.62
N VAL A 154 6.33 -13.61 -4.51
CA VAL A 154 7.28 -12.59 -4.11
C VAL A 154 8.66 -13.19 -4.02
N GLU A 155 9.57 -12.69 -4.84
CA GLU A 155 10.98 -13.03 -4.83
C GLU A 155 11.74 -11.94 -4.08
N LEU A 156 12.44 -12.32 -3.01
CA LEU A 156 13.23 -11.37 -2.22
C LEU A 156 14.65 -11.32 -2.75
N VAL A 157 15.12 -10.12 -3.07
CA VAL A 157 16.52 -9.90 -3.41
C VAL A 157 17.32 -9.84 -2.12
N SER A 158 18.05 -10.91 -1.79
CA SER A 158 18.80 -10.98 -0.52
C SER A 158 20.14 -10.24 -0.58
N ASN A 159 20.87 -10.39 -1.69
CA ASN A 159 22.13 -9.70 -1.94
C ASN A 159 22.36 -9.58 -3.45
N GLU A 160 22.69 -8.39 -3.92
CA GLU A 160 23.29 -8.20 -5.23
C GLU A 160 24.82 -8.31 -5.09
N ILE A 161 25.41 -9.26 -5.79
CA ILE A 161 26.86 -9.47 -5.79
C ILE A 161 27.33 -9.41 -7.22
N GLU A 162 28.24 -8.50 -7.48
CA GLU A 162 28.89 -8.39 -8.77
C GLU A 162 29.94 -9.50 -8.90
N VAL A 163 29.82 -10.32 -9.94
CA VAL A 163 30.76 -11.42 -10.19
C VAL A 163 31.47 -11.20 -11.53
N PRO A 164 32.77 -11.53 -11.62
CA PRO A 164 33.56 -11.27 -12.84
C PRO A 164 33.05 -12.04 -14.06
N VAL A 165 32.61 -13.29 -13.84
CA VAL A 165 32.13 -14.19 -14.90
C VAL A 165 30.91 -14.96 -14.38
N ALA A 166 29.83 -14.99 -15.16
CA ALA A 166 28.67 -15.80 -14.91
C ALA A 166 28.22 -16.50 -16.19
N VAL A 167 27.62 -17.68 -16.03
CA VAL A 167 27.02 -18.45 -17.13
C VAL A 167 25.58 -18.74 -16.84
N SER A 168 24.74 -18.87 -17.87
CA SER A 168 23.36 -19.28 -17.70
C SER A 168 23.28 -20.68 -17.07
N ALA A 169 22.41 -20.86 -16.07
CA ALA A 169 22.18 -22.16 -15.45
C ALA A 169 21.77 -23.24 -16.49
N HIS A 170 21.07 -22.84 -17.54
CA HIS A 170 20.68 -23.73 -18.64
C HIS A 170 21.84 -24.16 -19.54
N ALA A 171 22.96 -23.42 -19.55
CA ALA A 171 24.11 -23.77 -20.35
C ALA A 171 25.03 -24.79 -19.66
N ILE A 172 24.82 -25.04 -18.38
CA ILE A 172 25.63 -25.96 -17.59
C ILE A 172 25.17 -27.39 -17.86
N GLN A 173 26.13 -28.24 -18.19
CA GLN A 173 25.90 -29.64 -18.46
C GLN A 173 26.90 -30.51 -17.68
N THR A 174 26.51 -31.76 -17.44
CA THR A 174 27.37 -32.75 -16.83
C THR A 174 27.86 -33.72 -17.93
N PHE A 175 29.14 -33.77 -18.13
CA PHE A 175 29.74 -34.70 -19.06
C PHE A 175 30.75 -35.59 -18.32
N ARG A 176 30.47 -36.88 -18.25
CA ARG A 176 31.13 -37.84 -17.35
C ARG A 176 31.02 -37.32 -15.92
N ASP A 177 31.93 -37.07 -15.16
CA ASP A 177 31.87 -36.54 -13.80
C ASP A 177 32.25 -35.05 -13.71
N TRP A 178 32.25 -34.33 -14.84
CA TRP A 178 32.66 -32.95 -14.92
C TRP A 178 31.50 -32.03 -15.23
N THR A 179 31.44 -30.93 -14.50
CA THR A 179 30.53 -29.81 -14.84
C THR A 179 31.16 -28.97 -15.90
N ILE A 180 30.51 -28.87 -17.07
CA ILE A 180 31.06 -28.21 -18.25
C ILE A 180 30.05 -27.21 -18.85
N VAL A 181 30.60 -26.31 -19.66
CA VAL A 181 29.85 -25.56 -20.68
C VAL A 181 30.46 -25.77 -22.04
N PHE A 182 29.67 -25.69 -23.10
CA PHE A 182 30.18 -25.71 -24.46
C PHE A 182 30.44 -24.31 -24.97
N GLY A 183 31.69 -23.94 -25.18
CA GLY A 183 32.11 -22.73 -25.87
C GLY A 183 32.11 -22.92 -27.37
N ARG A 184 31.51 -21.99 -28.13
CA ARG A 184 31.53 -22.04 -29.61
C ARG A 184 32.76 -21.29 -30.16
N TYR A 185 33.54 -21.98 -30.95
CA TYR A 185 34.71 -21.43 -31.63
C TYR A 185 34.60 -21.70 -33.14
N GLY A 186 34.11 -20.72 -33.88
CA GLY A 186 33.81 -20.91 -35.29
C GLY A 186 32.77 -22.00 -35.54
N ASP A 187 33.17 -23.10 -36.19
CA ASP A 187 32.28 -24.21 -36.55
C ASP A 187 32.35 -25.41 -35.60
N TYR A 188 33.10 -25.31 -34.49
CA TYR A 188 33.18 -26.39 -33.51
C TYR A 188 32.87 -25.90 -32.12
N PHE A 189 32.52 -26.85 -31.25
CA PHE A 189 32.25 -26.62 -29.83
C PHE A 189 33.32 -27.28 -28.96
N GLU A 190 33.80 -26.53 -27.99
CA GLU A 190 34.77 -27.03 -27.02
C GLU A 190 34.13 -27.18 -25.65
N ALA A 191 34.29 -28.34 -25.04
CA ALA A 191 33.83 -28.57 -23.66
C ALA A 191 34.83 -27.96 -22.68
N ARG A 192 34.36 -26.98 -21.89
CA ARG A 192 35.16 -26.34 -20.83
C ARG A 192 34.67 -26.75 -19.47
N PRO A 193 35.52 -27.40 -18.66
CA PRO A 193 35.18 -27.71 -17.30
C PRO A 193 35.17 -26.43 -16.46
N LEU A 194 34.14 -26.30 -15.58
CA LEU A 194 33.94 -25.15 -14.71
C LEU A 194 33.90 -25.56 -13.24
N GLU A 195 34.48 -24.71 -12.40
CA GLU A 195 34.21 -24.67 -10.97
C GLU A 195 33.12 -23.60 -10.73
N LEU A 196 32.00 -24.03 -10.23
CA LEU A 196 30.82 -23.17 -10.02
C LEU A 196 30.83 -22.57 -8.62
N GLY A 197 30.37 -21.31 -8.52
CA GLY A 197 30.16 -20.59 -7.29
C GLY A 197 28.67 -20.45 -6.93
N ARG A 198 28.26 -19.23 -6.65
CA ARG A 198 26.89 -18.88 -6.26
C ARG A 198 25.94 -18.90 -7.45
N SER A 199 24.66 -19.12 -7.18
CA SER A 199 23.62 -19.12 -8.21
C SER A 199 22.41 -18.32 -7.72
N ASP A 200 21.79 -17.57 -8.64
CA ASP A 200 20.49 -16.91 -8.45
C ASP A 200 19.33 -17.72 -9.07
N GLY A 201 19.62 -18.92 -9.57
CA GLY A 201 18.66 -19.79 -10.27
C GLY A 201 18.58 -19.54 -11.79
N LYS A 202 19.04 -18.39 -12.30
CA LYS A 202 19.15 -18.06 -13.72
C LYS A 202 20.60 -18.05 -14.21
N MET A 203 21.46 -17.44 -13.42
CA MET A 203 22.91 -17.33 -13.67
C MET A 203 23.68 -18.04 -12.57
N VAL A 204 24.84 -18.55 -12.90
CA VAL A 204 25.77 -19.20 -11.98
C VAL A 204 27.13 -18.57 -12.12
N GLU A 205 27.72 -18.18 -11.00
CA GLU A 205 29.08 -17.67 -10.91
C GLU A 205 30.09 -18.73 -11.36
N VAL A 206 31.09 -18.33 -12.13
CA VAL A 206 32.21 -19.17 -12.51
C VAL A 206 33.45 -18.76 -11.69
N LEU A 207 33.92 -19.67 -10.84
CA LEU A 207 35.12 -19.46 -10.03
C LEU A 207 36.39 -19.75 -10.81
N LYS A 208 36.35 -20.80 -11.65
CA LYS A 208 37.41 -21.20 -12.55
C LYS A 208 36.87 -21.91 -13.79
N GLY A 209 37.57 -21.76 -14.94
CA GLY A 209 37.23 -22.42 -16.19
C GLY A 209 38.08 -21.96 -17.36
#